data_e4552ce41ca464416c954ad070c9c856
#
_entry.id   e4552ce41ca464416c954ad070c9c856
#
_cell.length_a   1.000
_cell.length_b   1.000
_cell.length_c   1.000
_cell.angle_alpha   90.00
_cell.angle_beta   90.00
_cell.angle_gamma   90.00
#
_symmetry.space_group_name_H-M   'P 1'
#
loop_
_entity.id
_entity.type
_entity.pdbx_description
1 polymer ?
#
loop_
_entity_poly.entity_id
_entity_poly.type
_entity_poly.pdbx_seq_one_letter_code
_entity_poly.pdbx_strand_id
1 'polypeptide(L)'
;MKEPSVLSEVFKFPVLPGYRSLGEKVLKESGNYGVDRNYTFTMTGYKICGRKKILGGTGMSRIGRMPIAVPAGVTVDIAENNHVTVKGPKGTLERTLPSEMDIKLEGDEIIVTRPNDLKKMKSLHGLTRTLINNMVVGVTNGYTKELEVNGVGYRASKAGKVLTLNLGYSHPVEMEDPEGLESKVDGNKIIVSGIDKEKVGQYAAEIRDKRRPEPYKGKGIKYADEVIRRKVGKTGKK
;
A
#
# COMPACT_ATOMS: atom_id res chain seq x y z
N MET A 1 6.90 -54.32 -23.79
CA MET A 1 5.96 -53.45 -23.03
C MET A 1 6.41 -52.04 -23.26
N LYS A 2 5.67 -51.26 -24.04
CA LYS A 2 5.98 -49.82 -24.30
C LYS A 2 5.25 -48.99 -23.27
N GLU A 3 6.02 -48.22 -22.52
CA GLU A 3 5.44 -47.24 -21.59
C GLU A 3 4.64 -46.15 -22.35
N PRO A 4 3.47 -45.76 -21.90
CA PRO A 4 2.72 -44.66 -22.51
C PRO A 4 3.41 -43.32 -22.22
N SER A 5 3.61 -42.54 -23.27
CA SER A 5 4.27 -41.25 -23.24
C SER A 5 3.48 -40.28 -22.35
N VAL A 6 4.20 -39.61 -21.45
CA VAL A 6 3.72 -38.63 -20.43
C VAL A 6 3.02 -37.39 -21.06
N LEU A 7 2.87 -37.34 -22.37
CA LEU A 7 2.27 -36.22 -23.12
C LEU A 7 0.73 -36.26 -23.24
N SER A 8 0.08 -37.37 -22.84
CA SER A 8 -1.39 -37.50 -22.98
C SER A 8 -2.21 -36.99 -21.81
N GLU A 9 -1.60 -36.69 -20.67
CA GLU A 9 -2.34 -36.21 -19.46
C GLU A 9 -2.38 -34.68 -19.24
N VAL A 10 -1.63 -33.90 -20.06
CA VAL A 10 -1.55 -32.43 -19.86
C VAL A 10 -2.68 -31.66 -20.57
N PHE A 11 -3.45 -32.28 -21.44
CA PHE A 11 -4.50 -31.61 -22.23
C PHE A 11 -5.89 -32.21 -21.99
N LYS A 12 -6.43 -32.03 -20.77
CA LYS A 12 -7.86 -32.27 -20.47
C LYS A 12 -8.68 -30.97 -20.39
N PHE A 13 -8.40 -29.99 -21.24
CA PHE A 13 -9.30 -28.85 -21.45
C PHE A 13 -9.91 -28.94 -22.85
N PRO A 14 -11.23 -28.66 -23.00
CA PRO A 14 -11.87 -28.66 -24.30
C PRO A 14 -11.28 -27.55 -25.18
N VAL A 15 -10.53 -27.91 -26.16
CA VAL A 15 -10.01 -27.02 -27.21
C VAL A 15 -11.14 -26.74 -28.19
N LEU A 16 -11.54 -25.49 -28.34
CA LEU A 16 -12.51 -25.06 -29.36
C LEU A 16 -12.05 -25.48 -30.77
N PRO A 17 -12.94 -25.97 -31.65
CA PRO A 17 -12.60 -26.39 -33.00
C PRO A 17 -12.10 -25.18 -33.82
N GLY A 18 -10.90 -25.27 -34.34
CA GLY A 18 -10.24 -24.21 -35.14
C GLY A 18 -8.79 -23.92 -34.79
N TYR A 19 -8.32 -24.29 -33.61
CA TYR A 19 -6.95 -23.96 -33.16
C TYR A 19 -5.97 -25.15 -33.18
N ARG A 20 -6.38 -26.32 -33.62
CA ARG A 20 -5.53 -27.54 -33.64
C ARG A 20 -4.36 -27.47 -34.62
N SER A 21 -4.52 -26.70 -35.71
CA SER A 21 -3.50 -26.66 -36.79
C SER A 21 -2.31 -25.74 -36.50
N LEU A 22 -2.46 -24.76 -35.59
CA LEU A 22 -1.37 -23.82 -35.25
C LEU A 22 -0.38 -24.41 -34.23
N GLY A 23 -0.87 -25.21 -33.28
CA GLY A 23 -0.01 -25.86 -32.28
C GLY A 23 0.94 -26.91 -32.87
N GLU A 24 0.48 -27.67 -33.88
CA GLU A 24 1.29 -28.70 -34.55
C GLU A 24 2.36 -28.12 -35.48
N LYS A 25 2.12 -26.96 -36.07
CA LYS A 25 3.13 -26.26 -36.90
C LYS A 25 4.30 -25.73 -36.10
N VAL A 26 4.02 -25.15 -34.92
CA VAL A 26 5.06 -24.58 -34.04
C VAL A 26 5.97 -25.68 -33.46
N LEU A 27 5.42 -26.87 -33.19
CA LEU A 27 6.21 -28.02 -32.70
C LEU A 27 7.10 -28.67 -33.75
N LYS A 28 6.81 -28.52 -35.08
CA LYS A 28 7.62 -29.04 -36.14
C LYS A 28 8.79 -28.15 -36.57
N GLU A 29 8.70 -26.84 -36.30
CA GLU A 29 9.75 -25.89 -36.68
C GLU A 29 10.78 -25.63 -35.57
N SER A 30 10.51 -26.02 -34.32
CA SER A 30 11.44 -25.91 -33.22
C SER A 30 12.28 -27.20 -33.04
N GLY A 31 13.14 -27.47 -34.01
CA GLY A 31 14.20 -28.45 -33.84
C GLY A 31 15.16 -28.00 -32.74
N ASN A 32 15.27 -28.77 -31.65
CA ASN A 32 16.33 -28.69 -30.65
C ASN A 32 16.46 -27.41 -29.83
N TYR A 33 15.42 -27.03 -29.11
CA TYR A 33 15.60 -26.17 -27.94
C TYR A 33 15.09 -26.89 -26.70
N GLY A 34 15.96 -27.04 -25.71
CA GLY A 34 15.63 -27.57 -24.40
C GLY A 34 14.48 -26.75 -23.80
N VAL A 35 13.41 -27.44 -23.43
CA VAL A 35 12.23 -26.80 -22.81
C VAL A 35 12.62 -26.35 -21.44
N ASP A 36 13.05 -25.10 -21.33
CA ASP A 36 13.11 -24.43 -20.02
C ASP A 36 11.69 -24.27 -19.49
N ARG A 37 11.36 -25.00 -18.44
CA ARG A 37 10.03 -25.11 -17.82
C ARG A 37 9.49 -23.80 -17.18
N ASN A 38 9.99 -22.65 -17.58
CA ASN A 38 9.70 -21.36 -16.96
C ASN A 38 8.99 -20.32 -17.84
N TYR A 39 8.51 -20.72 -19.03
CA TYR A 39 7.81 -19.79 -19.92
C TYR A 39 6.37 -20.23 -20.19
N THR A 40 5.41 -19.45 -19.75
CA THR A 40 4.01 -19.53 -20.19
C THR A 40 3.82 -18.60 -21.39
N PHE A 41 3.48 -19.16 -22.55
CA PHE A 41 3.10 -18.38 -23.73
C PHE A 41 1.65 -17.92 -23.62
N THR A 42 1.42 -16.61 -23.68
CA THR A 42 0.09 -16.05 -23.92
C THR A 42 -0.01 -15.54 -25.35
N MET A 43 -1.18 -15.69 -25.97
CA MET A 43 -1.46 -15.42 -27.39
C MET A 43 -1.25 -13.97 -27.87
N THR A 44 -0.80 -13.06 -27.06
CA THR A 44 -0.65 -11.62 -27.38
C THR A 44 0.79 -11.16 -27.54
N GLY A 45 1.75 -12.07 -27.62
CA GLY A 45 3.16 -11.69 -27.91
C GLY A 45 3.86 -10.86 -26.83
N TYR A 46 3.24 -10.59 -25.70
CA TYR A 46 3.87 -9.89 -24.59
C TYR A 46 4.62 -10.87 -23.69
N LYS A 47 5.92 -10.66 -23.58
CA LYS A 47 6.80 -11.38 -22.66
C LYS A 47 6.42 -11.03 -21.23
N ILE A 48 5.53 -11.80 -20.61
CA ILE A 48 5.31 -11.67 -19.18
C ILE A 48 6.54 -12.22 -18.49
N CYS A 49 7.37 -11.33 -17.98
CA CYS A 49 8.51 -11.69 -17.14
C CYS A 49 7.98 -12.53 -15.97
N GLY A 50 8.17 -13.83 -16.05
CA GLY A 50 7.73 -14.76 -15.01
C GLY A 50 8.40 -14.37 -13.71
N ARG A 51 7.62 -13.93 -12.71
CA ARG A 51 8.11 -13.82 -11.34
C ARG A 51 8.71 -15.17 -10.98
N LYS A 52 10.01 -15.23 -10.72
CA LYS A 52 10.68 -16.41 -10.15
C LYS A 52 9.82 -16.89 -8.99
N LYS A 53 9.14 -18.02 -9.19
CA LYS A 53 8.52 -18.74 -8.09
C LYS A 53 9.70 -19.26 -7.28
N ILE A 54 10.03 -18.60 -6.19
CA ILE A 54 10.97 -19.13 -5.20
C ILE A 54 10.32 -20.41 -4.69
N LEU A 55 10.79 -21.53 -5.20
CA LEU A 55 10.42 -22.88 -4.75
C LEU A 55 10.94 -23.02 -3.32
N GLY A 56 10.05 -23.04 -2.37
CA GLY A 56 10.36 -23.30 -0.96
C GLY A 56 9.63 -22.34 -0.05
N GLY A 57 8.39 -22.65 0.31
CA GLY A 57 7.72 -21.94 1.37
C GLY A 57 6.22 -21.97 1.26
N THR A 58 5.65 -22.91 1.97
CA THR A 58 4.26 -22.96 2.38
C THR A 58 3.73 -21.57 2.75
N GLY A 59 2.75 -21.08 1.98
CA GLY A 59 1.74 -20.10 2.40
C GLY A 59 2.16 -18.80 3.13
N MET A 60 3.41 -18.32 3.04
CA MET A 60 3.85 -17.10 3.71
C MET A 60 3.29 -15.83 3.06
N SER A 61 2.97 -14.82 3.87
CA SER A 61 2.58 -13.48 3.40
C SER A 61 3.62 -12.90 2.44
N ARG A 62 3.21 -12.42 1.27
CA ARG A 62 4.11 -11.76 0.30
C ARG A 62 4.79 -10.53 0.90
N ILE A 63 4.05 -9.76 1.70
CA ILE A 63 4.53 -8.54 2.34
C ILE A 63 5.49 -8.87 3.49
N GLY A 64 5.13 -9.82 4.36
CA GLY A 64 5.95 -10.16 5.53
C GLY A 64 7.35 -10.67 5.18
N ARG A 65 7.53 -11.34 4.04
CA ARG A 65 8.82 -11.86 3.58
C ARG A 65 9.79 -10.80 3.05
N MET A 66 9.28 -9.64 2.68
CA MET A 66 10.14 -8.63 2.08
C MET A 66 11.03 -8.03 3.16
N PRO A 67 12.36 -8.11 3.04
CA PRO A 67 13.23 -7.41 3.96
C PRO A 67 12.97 -5.90 3.91
N ILE A 68 13.33 -5.21 4.97
CA ILE A 68 13.23 -3.77 5.06
C ILE A 68 14.65 -3.23 5.02
N ALA A 69 15.01 -2.55 3.93
CA ALA A 69 16.29 -1.87 3.85
C ALA A 69 16.32 -0.67 4.80
N VAL A 70 17.37 -0.56 5.59
CA VAL A 70 17.65 0.58 6.47
C VAL A 70 18.53 1.54 5.69
N PRO A 71 18.04 2.74 5.32
CA PRO A 71 18.84 3.70 4.58
C PRO A 71 19.94 4.29 5.45
N ALA A 72 21.02 4.75 4.82
CA ALA A 72 22.11 5.42 5.51
C ALA A 72 21.60 6.62 6.33
N GLY A 73 22.04 6.73 7.58
CA GLY A 73 21.59 7.77 8.51
C GLY A 73 20.36 7.42 9.35
N VAL A 74 19.85 6.20 9.24
CA VAL A 74 18.81 5.67 10.13
C VAL A 74 19.42 4.61 11.04
N THR A 75 19.18 4.73 12.34
CA THR A 75 19.54 3.71 13.33
C THR A 75 18.28 3.04 13.86
N VAL A 76 18.33 1.73 13.99
CA VAL A 76 17.21 0.94 14.48
C VAL A 76 17.69 0.14 15.69
N ASP A 77 17.09 0.42 16.83
CA ASP A 77 17.33 -0.27 18.09
C ASP A 77 16.14 -1.18 18.39
N ILE A 78 16.40 -2.46 18.63
CA ILE A 78 15.39 -3.45 18.99
C ILE A 78 15.65 -3.87 20.42
N ALA A 79 14.77 -3.44 21.33
CA ALA A 79 14.84 -3.81 22.73
C ALA A 79 14.01 -5.06 23.04
N GLU A 80 14.07 -5.53 24.28
CA GLU A 80 13.25 -6.63 24.78
C GLU A 80 11.75 -6.36 24.57
N ASN A 81 10.96 -7.41 24.44
CA ASN A 81 9.51 -7.34 24.14
C ASN A 81 9.17 -6.66 22.80
N ASN A 82 10.06 -6.72 21.81
CA ASN A 82 9.85 -6.10 20.49
C ASN A 82 9.53 -4.59 20.56
N HIS A 83 10.12 -3.89 21.51
CA HIS A 83 10.09 -2.44 21.49
C HIS A 83 11.14 -1.95 20.49
N VAL A 84 10.67 -1.36 19.42
CA VAL A 84 11.50 -0.88 18.30
C VAL A 84 11.57 0.62 18.33
N THR A 85 12.79 1.15 18.40
CA THR A 85 13.09 2.57 18.30
C THR A 85 13.82 2.85 16.99
N VAL A 86 13.28 3.71 16.16
CA VAL A 86 13.88 4.11 14.88
C VAL A 86 14.23 5.59 14.95
N LYS A 87 15.54 5.89 14.81
CA LYS A 87 16.07 7.26 14.79
C LYS A 87 16.54 7.62 13.40
N GLY A 88 16.17 8.78 12.91
CA GLY A 88 16.56 9.26 11.59
C GLY A 88 16.63 10.79 11.51
N PRO A 89 16.88 11.32 10.30
CA PRO A 89 17.13 12.75 10.12
C PRO A 89 15.93 13.65 10.46
N LYS A 90 14.70 13.13 10.39
CA LYS A 90 13.48 13.89 10.71
C LYS A 90 13.02 13.75 12.16
N GLY A 91 13.55 12.77 12.91
CA GLY A 91 13.21 12.55 14.31
C GLY A 91 13.30 11.11 14.72
N THR A 92 12.66 10.80 15.85
CA THR A 92 12.65 9.46 16.45
C THR A 92 11.22 8.97 16.57
N LEU A 93 11.00 7.71 16.22
CA LEU A 93 9.74 7.01 16.44
C LEU A 93 9.98 5.76 17.27
N GLU A 94 9.09 5.51 18.22
CA GLU A 94 9.12 4.35 19.10
C GLU A 94 7.79 3.61 19.03
N ARG A 95 7.86 2.28 19.01
CA ARG A 95 6.66 1.46 18.99
C ARG A 95 6.91 0.08 19.56
N THR A 96 5.99 -0.37 20.40
CA THR A 96 5.96 -1.75 20.86
C THR A 96 5.19 -2.60 19.86
N LEU A 97 5.82 -3.65 19.35
CA LEU A 97 5.26 -4.58 18.37
C LEU A 97 4.85 -5.89 19.05
N PRO A 98 4.03 -6.73 18.40
CA PRO A 98 3.63 -8.01 18.98
C PRO A 98 4.83 -8.88 19.33
N SER A 99 4.90 -9.34 20.58
CA SER A 99 6.00 -10.18 21.11
C SER A 99 6.08 -11.57 20.45
N GLU A 100 5.01 -11.99 19.76
CA GLU A 100 4.93 -13.27 19.06
C GLU A 100 5.79 -13.33 17.78
N MET A 101 6.33 -12.19 17.33
CA MET A 101 7.15 -12.10 16.11
C MET A 101 8.61 -11.94 16.47
N ASP A 102 9.49 -12.63 15.73
CA ASP A 102 10.93 -12.44 15.84
C ASP A 102 11.38 -11.37 14.85
N ILE A 103 12.02 -10.34 15.35
CA ILE A 103 12.55 -9.22 14.56
C ILE A 103 14.09 -9.26 14.68
N LYS A 104 14.76 -9.37 13.54
CA LYS A 104 16.23 -9.42 13.49
C LYS A 104 16.77 -8.36 12.54
N LEU A 105 17.85 -7.73 12.94
CA LEU A 105 18.65 -6.85 12.10
C LEU A 105 19.82 -7.66 11.54
N GLU A 106 19.86 -7.84 10.23
CA GLU A 106 20.94 -8.53 9.50
C GLU A 106 21.65 -7.53 8.58
N GLY A 107 22.76 -6.96 9.06
CA GLY A 107 23.46 -5.88 8.36
C GLY A 107 22.57 -4.65 8.20
N ASP A 108 22.28 -4.26 6.96
CA ASP A 108 21.44 -3.10 6.62
C ASP A 108 19.98 -3.47 6.34
N GLU A 109 19.56 -4.70 6.67
CA GLU A 109 18.19 -5.15 6.42
C GLU A 109 17.51 -5.68 7.70
N ILE A 110 16.24 -5.35 7.89
CA ILE A 110 15.43 -5.88 8.97
C ILE A 110 14.57 -7.00 8.42
N ILE A 111 14.69 -8.18 9.03
CA ILE A 111 13.94 -9.37 8.70
C ILE A 111 12.97 -9.68 9.84
N VAL A 112 11.71 -9.86 9.50
CA VAL A 112 10.68 -10.29 10.45
C VAL A 112 10.35 -11.75 10.18
N THR A 113 10.42 -12.59 11.22
CA THR A 113 10.05 -14.00 11.13
C THR A 113 8.88 -14.33 12.05
N ARG A 114 8.20 -15.43 11.78
CA ARG A 114 7.06 -15.90 12.58
C ARG A 114 7.27 -17.34 13.03
N PRO A 115 6.81 -17.73 14.23
CA PRO A 115 7.05 -19.07 14.78
C PRO A 115 6.21 -20.16 14.10
N ASN A 116 5.01 -19.83 13.61
CA ASN A 116 4.11 -20.82 13.02
C ASN A 116 3.23 -20.22 11.90
N ASP A 117 2.48 -21.10 11.19
CA ASP A 117 1.64 -20.76 10.04
C ASP A 117 0.16 -20.53 10.38
N LEU A 118 -0.17 -20.30 11.65
CA LEU A 118 -1.53 -19.97 12.05
C LEU A 118 -2.02 -18.68 11.38
N LYS A 119 -3.32 -18.58 11.12
CA LYS A 119 -3.95 -17.42 10.48
C LYS A 119 -3.61 -16.11 11.20
N LYS A 120 -3.61 -16.11 12.54
CA LYS A 120 -3.23 -14.96 13.37
C LYS A 120 -1.78 -14.55 13.11
N MET A 121 -0.83 -15.51 13.11
CA MET A 121 0.59 -15.24 12.89
C MET A 121 0.87 -14.70 11.50
N LYS A 122 0.16 -15.20 10.47
CA LYS A 122 0.24 -14.66 9.10
C LYS A 122 -0.19 -13.21 9.01
N SER A 123 -1.24 -12.81 9.72
CA SER A 123 -1.69 -11.41 9.76
C SER A 123 -0.73 -10.51 10.53
N LEU A 124 -0.27 -10.94 11.70
CA LEU A 124 0.69 -10.19 12.50
C LEU A 124 2.03 -10.01 11.80
N HIS A 125 2.53 -11.04 11.10
CA HIS A 125 3.78 -10.96 10.33
C HIS A 125 3.76 -9.83 9.29
N GLY A 126 2.70 -9.73 8.49
CA GLY A 126 2.55 -8.65 7.52
C GLY A 126 2.35 -7.28 8.16
N LEU A 127 1.61 -7.21 9.27
CA LEU A 127 1.38 -5.98 10.03
C LEU A 127 2.70 -5.45 10.63
N THR A 128 3.42 -6.29 11.36
CA THR A 128 4.70 -5.92 12.01
C THR A 128 5.69 -5.39 10.98
N ARG A 129 5.89 -6.12 9.88
CA ARG A 129 6.76 -5.67 8.80
C ARG A 129 6.34 -4.30 8.26
N THR A 130 5.05 -4.08 8.04
CA THR A 130 4.53 -2.82 7.50
C THR A 130 4.72 -1.67 8.49
N LEU A 131 4.52 -1.90 9.79
CA LEU A 131 4.73 -0.89 10.82
C LEU A 131 6.18 -0.45 10.89
N ILE A 132 7.14 -1.38 10.91
CA ILE A 132 8.57 -1.06 10.91
C ILE A 132 8.94 -0.28 9.64
N ASN A 133 8.50 -0.75 8.48
CA ASN A 133 8.76 -0.04 7.22
C ASN A 133 8.18 1.38 7.22
N ASN A 134 6.99 1.58 7.79
CA ASN A 134 6.41 2.92 7.92
C ASN A 134 7.25 3.80 8.85
N MET A 135 7.81 3.27 9.95
CA MET A 135 8.70 4.01 10.83
C MET A 135 9.98 4.43 10.10
N VAL A 136 10.64 3.51 9.39
CA VAL A 136 11.87 3.80 8.62
C VAL A 136 11.63 4.87 7.56
N VAL A 137 10.58 4.74 6.75
CA VAL A 137 10.22 5.74 5.73
C VAL A 137 9.82 7.07 6.37
N GLY A 138 9.12 7.03 7.51
CA GLY A 138 8.67 8.23 8.22
C GLY A 138 9.83 9.08 8.74
N VAL A 139 10.83 8.47 9.36
CA VAL A 139 11.99 9.21 9.88
C VAL A 139 12.94 9.66 8.76
N THR A 140 12.89 9.05 7.58
CA THR A 140 13.71 9.43 6.42
C THR A 140 13.04 10.53 5.59
N ASN A 141 11.89 10.21 5.00
CA ASN A 141 11.21 11.07 4.03
C ASN A 141 10.06 11.86 4.67
N GLY A 142 9.47 11.34 5.75
CA GLY A 142 8.21 11.81 6.30
C GLY A 142 7.02 11.40 5.44
N TYR A 143 5.84 11.72 5.95
CA TYR A 143 4.58 11.51 5.25
C TYR A 143 3.86 12.81 5.03
N THR A 144 3.23 12.92 3.88
CA THR A 144 2.37 14.05 3.53
C THR A 144 1.03 13.53 3.03
N LYS A 145 -0.06 14.20 3.40
CA LYS A 145 -1.40 13.92 2.88
C LYS A 145 -2.05 15.23 2.46
N GLU A 146 -2.49 15.28 1.21
CA GLU A 146 -3.14 16.48 0.65
C GLU A 146 -4.65 16.33 0.69
N LEU A 147 -5.31 17.39 1.11
CA LEU A 147 -6.76 17.54 1.11
C LEU A 147 -7.14 18.75 0.27
N GLU A 148 -8.24 18.65 -0.45
CA GLU A 148 -8.83 19.74 -1.23
C GLU A 148 -10.13 20.21 -0.62
N VAL A 149 -10.24 21.51 -0.42
CA VAL A 149 -11.44 22.18 0.08
C VAL A 149 -12.25 22.68 -1.11
N ASN A 150 -13.37 22.04 -1.40
CA ASN A 150 -14.22 22.37 -2.52
C ASN A 150 -15.57 22.94 -2.05
N GLY A 151 -15.90 24.15 -2.48
CA GLY A 151 -17.19 24.78 -2.16
C GLY A 151 -17.17 26.29 -2.29
N VAL A 152 -18.28 26.89 -2.71
CA VAL A 152 -18.42 28.34 -2.77
C VAL A 152 -18.43 28.90 -1.34
N GLY A 153 -17.50 29.80 -1.06
CA GLY A 153 -17.31 30.39 0.28
C GLY A 153 -16.56 29.53 1.29
N TYR A 154 -16.12 28.31 0.90
CA TYR A 154 -15.27 27.50 1.77
C TYR A 154 -13.84 28.01 1.71
N ARG A 155 -13.23 28.18 2.87
CA ARG A 155 -11.86 28.68 3.02
C ARG A 155 -11.17 27.96 4.16
N ALA A 156 -9.89 27.70 3.99
CA ALA A 156 -9.01 27.27 5.06
C ALA A 156 -7.99 28.37 5.32
N SER A 157 -7.66 28.61 6.56
CA SER A 157 -6.59 29.52 6.97
C SER A 157 -5.84 28.90 8.15
N LYS A 158 -4.57 29.23 8.28
CA LYS A 158 -3.76 28.77 9.40
C LYS A 158 -3.13 29.94 10.13
N ALA A 159 -3.24 29.95 11.43
CA ALA A 159 -2.61 30.91 12.33
C ALA A 159 -1.79 30.16 13.40
N GLY A 160 -0.46 30.12 13.20
CA GLY A 160 0.42 29.36 14.09
C GLY A 160 0.13 27.85 14.04
N LYS A 161 -0.34 27.27 15.16
CA LYS A 161 -0.73 25.85 15.27
C LYS A 161 -2.21 25.60 15.05
N VAL A 162 -3.02 26.66 14.89
CA VAL A 162 -4.47 26.53 14.75
C VAL A 162 -4.85 26.61 13.28
N LEU A 163 -5.54 25.58 12.79
CA LEU A 163 -6.15 25.48 11.48
C LEU A 163 -7.62 25.90 11.60
N THR A 164 -7.98 27.02 10.97
CA THR A 164 -9.35 27.55 10.95
C THR A 164 -10.02 27.22 9.62
N LEU A 165 -11.16 26.56 9.68
CA LEU A 165 -11.91 26.08 8.53
C LEU A 165 -13.28 26.77 8.46
N ASN A 166 -13.51 27.56 7.42
CA ASN A 166 -14.83 28.12 7.09
C ASN A 166 -15.53 27.19 6.09
N LEU A 167 -16.45 26.39 6.57
CA LEU A 167 -17.10 25.31 5.81
C LEU A 167 -18.61 25.52 5.63
N GLY A 168 -19.07 26.77 5.73
CA GLY A 168 -20.49 27.11 5.59
C GLY A 168 -21.31 26.76 6.84
N TYR A 169 -20.70 26.67 7.98
CA TYR A 169 -21.33 26.66 9.29
C TYR A 169 -21.51 28.12 9.82
N SER A 170 -22.33 28.28 10.81
CA SER A 170 -22.55 29.62 11.47
C SER A 170 -21.30 30.14 12.19
N HIS A 171 -20.35 29.26 12.54
CA HIS A 171 -19.10 29.55 13.18
C HIS A 171 -17.93 28.87 12.46
N PRO A 172 -16.71 29.41 12.49
CA PRO A 172 -15.54 28.74 11.99
C PRO A 172 -15.25 27.48 12.82
N VAL A 173 -14.71 26.46 12.18
CA VAL A 173 -14.22 25.25 12.85
C VAL A 173 -12.72 25.41 13.08
N GLU A 174 -12.31 25.43 14.33
CA GLU A 174 -10.91 25.50 14.72
C GLU A 174 -10.38 24.14 15.12
N MET A 175 -9.18 23.81 14.66
CA MET A 175 -8.48 22.56 14.97
C MET A 175 -7.02 22.89 15.28
N GLU A 176 -6.52 22.37 16.38
CA GLU A 176 -5.11 22.46 16.71
C GLU A 176 -4.32 21.34 16.07
N ASP A 177 -3.11 21.65 15.58
CA ASP A 177 -2.20 20.62 15.06
C ASP A 177 -1.70 19.75 16.23
N PRO A 178 -1.86 18.40 16.15
CA PRO A 178 -1.30 17.51 17.15
C PRO A 178 0.22 17.55 17.16
N GLU A 179 0.83 17.14 18.26
CA GLU A 179 2.29 17.07 18.39
C GLU A 179 2.94 16.19 17.33
N GLY A 180 3.99 16.71 16.70
CA GLY A 180 4.72 16.02 15.64
C GLY A 180 4.06 16.08 14.25
N LEU A 181 2.99 16.86 14.11
CA LEU A 181 2.33 17.15 12.84
C LEU A 181 2.41 18.64 12.49
N GLU A 182 2.44 18.91 11.21
CA GLU A 182 2.37 20.27 10.68
C GLU A 182 1.34 20.29 9.55
N SER A 183 0.36 21.20 9.65
CA SER A 183 -0.54 21.50 8.55
C SER A 183 -0.05 22.75 7.80
N LYS A 184 -0.21 22.77 6.49
CA LYS A 184 0.03 23.96 5.64
C LYS A 184 -1.19 24.18 4.77
N VAL A 185 -1.55 25.42 4.57
CA VAL A 185 -2.66 25.81 3.70
C VAL A 185 -2.09 26.52 2.48
N ASP A 186 -2.40 25.98 1.31
CA ASP A 186 -2.04 26.56 0.01
C ASP A 186 -3.31 26.74 -0.83
N GLY A 187 -3.84 27.96 -0.80
CA GLY A 187 -5.11 28.29 -1.44
C GLY A 187 -6.26 27.38 -0.96
N ASN A 188 -6.71 26.48 -1.82
CA ASN A 188 -7.77 25.52 -1.51
C ASN A 188 -7.25 24.14 -1.05
N LYS A 189 -5.94 23.99 -0.91
CA LYS A 189 -5.34 22.72 -0.46
C LYS A 189 -4.86 22.84 0.97
N ILE A 190 -5.05 21.78 1.72
CA ILE A 190 -4.50 21.59 3.05
C ILE A 190 -3.52 20.43 2.95
N ILE A 191 -2.27 20.69 3.28
CA ILE A 191 -1.18 19.70 3.26
C ILE A 191 -0.85 19.37 4.71
N VAL A 192 -1.10 18.14 5.11
CA VAL A 192 -0.74 17.62 6.43
C VAL A 192 0.56 16.83 6.29
N SER A 193 1.58 17.21 7.07
CA SER A 193 2.89 16.55 7.07
C SER A 193 3.29 16.11 8.47
N GLY A 194 4.07 15.01 8.53
CA GLY A 194 4.56 14.49 9.81
C GLY A 194 5.45 13.28 9.63
N ILE A 195 6.03 12.81 10.72
CA ILE A 195 6.92 11.66 10.73
C ILE A 195 6.09 10.37 10.82
N ASP A 196 5.02 10.36 11.62
CA ASP A 196 4.18 9.19 11.84
C ASP A 196 3.03 9.13 10.84
N LYS A 197 3.04 8.09 10.00
CA LYS A 197 1.99 7.84 8.99
C LYS A 197 0.60 7.70 9.61
N GLU A 198 0.50 7.10 10.79
CA GLU A 198 -0.76 6.86 11.48
C GLU A 198 -1.37 8.17 11.95
N LYS A 199 -0.59 9.01 12.63
CA LYS A 199 -1.02 10.34 13.08
C LYS A 199 -1.39 11.26 11.94
N VAL A 200 -0.57 11.29 10.85
CA VAL A 200 -0.87 12.07 9.63
C VAL A 200 -2.18 11.62 9.01
N GLY A 201 -2.40 10.30 8.89
CA GLY A 201 -3.63 9.75 8.35
C GLY A 201 -4.86 10.05 9.21
N GLN A 202 -4.73 9.92 10.52
CA GLN A 202 -5.80 10.20 11.48
C GLN A 202 -6.21 11.68 11.44
N TYR A 203 -5.25 12.59 11.52
CA TYR A 203 -5.53 14.03 11.51
C TYR A 203 -6.15 14.47 10.16
N ALA A 204 -5.64 13.96 9.05
CA ALA A 204 -6.25 14.21 7.74
C ALA A 204 -7.69 13.68 7.64
N ALA A 205 -7.99 12.54 8.26
CA ALA A 205 -9.35 12.01 8.32
C ALA A 205 -10.27 12.87 9.19
N GLU A 206 -9.79 13.38 10.32
CA GLU A 206 -10.53 14.29 11.20
C GLU A 206 -10.87 15.62 10.51
N ILE A 207 -9.92 16.20 9.75
CA ILE A 207 -10.17 17.40 8.94
C ILE A 207 -11.25 17.10 7.90
N ARG A 208 -11.15 15.97 7.18
CA ARG A 208 -12.14 15.57 6.17
C ARG A 208 -13.52 15.34 6.78
N ASP A 209 -13.61 14.78 7.97
CA ASP A 209 -14.86 14.49 8.65
C ASP A 209 -15.61 15.75 9.11
N LYS A 210 -14.93 16.88 9.29
CA LYS A 210 -15.60 18.16 9.61
C LYS A 210 -16.59 18.55 8.51
N ARG A 211 -16.31 18.22 7.25
CA ARG A 211 -17.26 18.41 6.15
C ARG A 211 -16.97 17.42 5.03
N ARG A 212 -17.55 16.23 5.11
CA ARG A 212 -17.40 15.20 4.08
C ARG A 212 -17.91 15.67 2.73
N PRO A 213 -17.32 15.21 1.61
CA PRO A 213 -17.75 15.63 0.28
C PRO A 213 -19.17 15.15 -0.03
N GLU A 214 -19.97 16.05 -0.56
CA GLU A 214 -21.35 15.78 -0.97
C GLU A 214 -21.39 15.04 -2.31
N PRO A 215 -22.28 14.04 -2.49
CA PRO A 215 -22.34 13.26 -3.72
C PRO A 215 -22.96 14.00 -4.93
N TYR A 216 -23.60 15.14 -4.74
CA TYR A 216 -24.27 15.87 -5.83
C TYR A 216 -23.37 16.91 -6.48
N LYS A 217 -23.00 17.93 -5.76
CA LYS A 217 -22.13 19.03 -6.26
C LYS A 217 -20.66 18.82 -5.90
N GLY A 218 -20.35 17.87 -5.02
CA GLY A 218 -18.99 17.59 -4.57
C GLY A 218 -18.43 18.63 -3.61
N LYS A 219 -19.28 19.40 -2.93
CA LYS A 219 -18.84 20.34 -1.89
C LYS A 219 -18.37 19.60 -0.66
N GLY A 220 -17.30 20.04 -0.06
CA GLY A 220 -16.69 19.44 1.12
C GLY A 220 -15.19 19.33 1.00
N ILE A 221 -14.60 18.66 1.98
CA ILE A 221 -13.17 18.35 2.02
C ILE A 221 -12.98 16.91 1.53
N LYS A 222 -12.14 16.72 0.50
CA LYS A 222 -11.79 15.41 -0.04
C LYS A 222 -10.28 15.23 -0.03
N TYR A 223 -9.80 14.01 -0.11
CA TYR A 223 -8.39 13.76 -0.43
C TYR A 223 -8.09 14.14 -1.89
N ALA A 224 -6.88 14.56 -2.19
CA ALA A 224 -6.48 14.93 -3.55
C ALA A 224 -6.64 13.78 -4.56
N ASP A 225 -6.41 12.55 -4.08
CA ASP A 225 -6.54 11.30 -4.84
C ASP A 225 -7.98 10.71 -4.83
N GLU A 226 -8.93 11.32 -4.09
CA GLU A 226 -10.28 10.80 -3.92
C GLU A 226 -11.19 11.20 -5.10
N VAL A 227 -11.72 10.21 -5.79
CA VAL A 227 -12.74 10.40 -6.83
C VAL A 227 -14.13 10.20 -6.22
N ILE A 228 -14.91 11.28 -6.16
CA ILE A 228 -16.25 11.24 -5.60
C ILE A 228 -17.23 10.77 -6.67
N ARG A 229 -17.93 9.66 -6.41
CA ARG A 229 -19.00 9.17 -7.27
C ARG A 229 -20.20 10.12 -7.17
N ARG A 230 -20.40 10.97 -8.19
CA ARG A 230 -21.51 11.91 -8.25
C ARG A 230 -22.82 11.20 -8.58
N LYS A 231 -23.88 11.61 -7.90
CA LYS A 231 -25.26 11.19 -8.18
C LYS A 231 -25.97 12.27 -8.97
N VAL A 232 -26.84 11.86 -9.89
CA VAL A 232 -27.73 12.79 -10.61
C VAL A 232 -28.86 13.17 -9.65
N GLY A 233 -29.10 14.46 -9.47
CA GLY A 233 -30.24 14.96 -8.70
C GLY A 233 -31.57 14.59 -9.34
N LYS A 234 -32.67 14.75 -8.60
CA LYS A 234 -34.02 14.56 -9.16
C LYS A 234 -34.22 15.55 -10.30
N THR A 235 -34.36 15.04 -11.50
CA THR A 235 -34.85 15.82 -12.65
C THR A 235 -36.34 16.08 -12.42
N GLY A 236 -36.71 17.33 -12.19
CA GLY A 236 -38.12 17.70 -12.14
C GLY A 236 -38.77 17.27 -13.46
N LYS A 237 -39.81 16.45 -13.37
CA LYS A 237 -40.66 16.16 -14.51
C LYS A 237 -41.34 17.48 -14.89
N LYS A 238 -41.02 18.03 -16.08
CA LYS A 238 -41.84 19.08 -16.70
C LYS A 238 -43.15 18.48 -17.13
#